data_18aac103376ee22dbc990c52aa48cb36
#
_entry.id   18aac103376ee22dbc990c52aa48cb36
#
_cell.length_a   1.000
_cell.length_b   1.000
_cell.length_c   1.000
_cell.angle_alpha   90.00
_cell.angle_beta   90.00
_cell.angle_gamma   90.00
#
_symmetry.space_group_name_H-M   'P 1'
#
loop_
_entity.id
_entity.type
_entity.pdbx_description
1 polymer ?
#
loop_
_entity_poly.entity_id
_entity_poly.type
_entity_poly.pdbx_seq_one_letter_code
_entity_poly.pdbx_strand_id
1 'polypeptide(L)'
;MDGEVLVKVEGLSKKFCKDLKTSLWYGVKDLIGQVYGNKGNETLRPKEFWALKDINFELRRGECLGLIGHNGAGKSTLLKILNGLINPDLGKVIIRGRVGALIELGAGFNPILTGRENIYNNGAVLGFTRKEIDAKVEDIIDFSEIREFIDMPVQNYSSGMKVRLGFAVAAQMEPDVLIIDEVLAVGDIGFTTKCLNKISELTANCAVIFVSHSMPMVGKICTEAILMNIGVMRAKSNNISDVIQIYFSEFRNAKQQITSFENSTELNNVKLIGDYKEKNIQVSNYLNNIKIHYKFSTLSTSNLYIAFLVFDQNLRSITAINTINDLPILRAADNNVDGVLSFQNNFTAGKYTISLEVYELTPNKKLGKKLIHANHCTEFVSIGVGVTMYCPVIQKGNWTLIKADD
;
A
#
# COMPACT_ATOMS: atom_id res chain seq x y z
N MET A 1 -2.99 -28.80 -5.27
CA MET A 1 -4.00 -29.23 -4.24
C MET A 1 -4.94 -28.07 -4.07
N ASP A 2 -6.22 -28.23 -4.38
CA ASP A 2 -7.22 -27.19 -4.14
C ASP A 2 -7.41 -27.07 -2.62
N GLY A 3 -6.91 -25.99 -2.03
CA GLY A 3 -7.05 -25.71 -0.61
C GLY A 3 -8.52 -25.57 -0.21
N GLU A 4 -8.85 -25.85 1.05
CA GLU A 4 -10.19 -25.63 1.61
C GLU A 4 -10.60 -24.16 1.52
N VAL A 5 -11.81 -23.86 1.05
CA VAL A 5 -12.37 -22.50 1.04
C VAL A 5 -12.75 -22.12 2.47
N LEU A 6 -12.03 -21.16 3.04
CA LEU A 6 -12.24 -20.65 4.39
C LEU A 6 -13.11 -19.39 4.42
N VAL A 7 -12.99 -18.54 3.40
CA VAL A 7 -13.82 -17.33 3.27
C VAL A 7 -14.53 -17.36 1.93
N LYS A 8 -15.85 -17.19 1.94
CA LYS A 8 -16.67 -17.05 0.73
C LYS A 8 -17.58 -15.86 0.87
N VAL A 9 -17.50 -14.93 -0.07
CA VAL A 9 -18.32 -13.72 -0.16
C VAL A 9 -19.10 -13.75 -1.46
N GLU A 10 -20.43 -13.67 -1.37
CA GLU A 10 -21.34 -13.78 -2.52
C GLU A 10 -22.33 -12.63 -2.54
N GLY A 11 -22.27 -11.79 -3.58
CA GLY A 11 -23.17 -10.67 -3.83
C GLY A 11 -23.23 -9.64 -2.71
N LEU A 12 -22.14 -9.51 -1.94
CA LEU A 12 -22.12 -8.72 -0.72
C LEU A 12 -22.34 -7.24 -1.02
N SER A 13 -23.40 -6.67 -0.41
CA SER A 13 -23.68 -5.24 -0.53
C SER A 13 -24.03 -4.64 0.82
N LYS A 14 -23.56 -3.41 1.07
CA LYS A 14 -23.81 -2.64 2.29
C LYS A 14 -24.12 -1.20 1.97
N LYS A 15 -25.22 -0.70 2.46
CA LYS A 15 -25.61 0.70 2.34
C LYS A 15 -25.50 1.42 3.68
N PHE A 16 -25.23 2.72 3.62
CA PHE A 16 -25.30 3.63 4.75
C PHE A 16 -26.11 4.87 4.38
N CYS A 17 -26.63 5.57 5.39
CA CYS A 17 -27.29 6.85 5.22
C CYS A 17 -26.38 7.97 5.71
N LYS A 18 -26.33 9.09 4.97
CA LYS A 18 -25.53 10.28 5.30
C LYS A 18 -26.02 11.04 6.52
N ASP A 19 -27.27 10.81 6.95
CA ASP A 19 -27.92 11.50 8.05
C ASP A 19 -28.43 10.51 9.09
N LEU A 20 -28.00 10.67 10.34
CA LEU A 20 -28.33 9.78 11.44
C LEU A 20 -29.83 9.68 11.72
N LYS A 21 -30.56 10.82 11.69
CA LYS A 21 -32.02 10.85 11.93
C LYS A 21 -32.78 10.06 10.86
N THR A 22 -32.38 10.28 9.60
CA THR A 22 -32.95 9.55 8.46
C THR A 22 -32.61 8.06 8.52
N SER A 23 -31.39 7.71 8.95
CA SER A 23 -30.94 6.34 9.13
C SER A 23 -31.79 5.59 10.16
N LEU A 24 -32.03 6.20 11.34
CA LEU A 24 -32.86 5.62 12.40
C LEU A 24 -34.30 5.40 11.90
N TRP A 25 -34.87 6.38 11.18
CA TRP A 25 -36.20 6.26 10.61
C TRP A 25 -36.31 5.12 9.59
N TYR A 26 -35.31 4.99 8.73
CA TYR A 26 -35.24 3.88 7.76
C TYR A 26 -35.07 2.53 8.47
N GLY A 27 -34.27 2.46 9.53
CA GLY A 27 -34.11 1.25 10.34
C GLY A 27 -35.43 0.78 10.97
N VAL A 28 -36.23 1.68 11.55
CA VAL A 28 -37.56 1.37 12.07
C VAL A 28 -38.50 0.86 10.96
N LYS A 29 -38.49 1.54 9.81
CA LYS A 29 -39.32 1.12 8.65
C LYS A 29 -38.90 -0.24 8.11
N ASP A 30 -37.62 -0.56 8.09
CA ASP A 30 -37.10 -1.86 7.62
C ASP A 30 -37.45 -2.98 8.60
N LEU A 31 -37.40 -2.74 9.92
CA LEU A 31 -37.86 -3.70 10.93
C LEU A 31 -39.35 -4.03 10.77
N ILE A 32 -40.19 -3.01 10.56
CA ILE A 32 -41.63 -3.22 10.31
C ILE A 32 -41.83 -3.98 8.99
N GLY A 33 -41.08 -3.62 7.93
CA GLY A 33 -41.13 -4.29 6.63
C GLY A 33 -40.74 -5.76 6.70
N GLN A 34 -39.74 -6.14 7.48
CA GLN A 34 -39.34 -7.53 7.70
C GLN A 34 -40.44 -8.37 8.36
N VAL A 35 -41.18 -7.80 9.30
CA VAL A 35 -42.32 -8.46 9.94
C VAL A 35 -43.43 -8.76 8.91
N TYR A 36 -43.57 -7.93 7.86
CA TYR A 36 -44.53 -8.12 6.77
C TYR A 36 -43.97 -8.88 5.55
N GLY A 37 -42.76 -9.49 5.67
CA GLY A 37 -42.20 -10.36 4.63
C GLY A 37 -41.53 -9.60 3.44
N ASN A 38 -41.34 -8.30 3.53
CA ASN A 38 -40.63 -7.55 2.50
C ASN A 38 -39.11 -7.87 2.55
N LYS A 39 -38.61 -8.51 1.49
CA LYS A 39 -37.16 -8.65 1.27
C LYS A 39 -36.55 -7.26 1.10
N GLY A 40 -35.37 -7.06 1.67
CA GLY A 40 -34.65 -5.78 1.67
C GLY A 40 -34.65 -5.09 0.30
N ASN A 41 -34.84 -3.77 0.32
CA ASN A 41 -34.91 -2.97 -0.90
C ASN A 41 -33.51 -2.90 -1.58
N GLU A 42 -33.42 -3.39 -2.81
CA GLU A 42 -32.21 -3.29 -3.66
C GLU A 42 -31.95 -1.85 -4.14
N THR A 43 -32.91 -0.95 -3.99
CA THR A 43 -32.79 0.45 -4.41
C THR A 43 -32.39 1.37 -3.26
N LEU A 44 -31.55 2.38 -3.57
CA LEU A 44 -31.15 3.43 -2.62
C LEU A 44 -32.32 4.39 -2.37
N ARG A 45 -32.58 4.70 -1.10
CA ARG A 45 -33.47 5.78 -0.68
C ARG A 45 -32.72 7.13 -0.66
N PRO A 46 -33.42 8.27 -0.59
CA PRO A 46 -32.77 9.57 -0.46
C PRO A 46 -31.74 9.58 0.67
N LYS A 47 -30.55 10.12 0.41
CA LYS A 47 -29.38 10.17 1.32
C LYS A 47 -28.73 8.82 1.64
N GLU A 48 -29.20 7.69 1.11
CA GLU A 48 -28.48 6.43 1.17
C GLU A 48 -27.39 6.37 0.08
N PHE A 49 -26.33 5.61 0.35
CA PHE A 49 -25.28 5.29 -0.61
C PHE A 49 -24.75 3.88 -0.38
N TRP A 50 -24.27 3.25 -1.43
CA TRP A 50 -23.59 1.97 -1.32
C TRP A 50 -22.16 2.18 -0.83
N ALA A 51 -21.86 1.68 0.37
CA ALA A 51 -20.48 1.58 0.86
C ALA A 51 -19.78 0.34 0.29
N LEU A 52 -20.56 -0.70 -0.02
CA LEU A 52 -20.17 -1.90 -0.77
C LEU A 52 -21.30 -2.28 -1.70
N LYS A 53 -20.97 -2.73 -2.91
CA LYS A 53 -21.94 -3.18 -3.90
C LYS A 53 -21.39 -4.37 -4.67
N ASP A 54 -22.11 -5.50 -4.58
CA ASP A 54 -21.87 -6.74 -5.32
C ASP A 54 -20.41 -7.23 -5.24
N ILE A 55 -19.90 -7.36 -4.02
CA ILE A 55 -18.54 -7.90 -3.77
C ILE A 55 -18.61 -9.43 -3.77
N ASN A 56 -17.74 -10.04 -4.58
CA ASN A 56 -17.69 -11.47 -4.77
C ASN A 56 -16.25 -11.97 -4.75
N PHE A 57 -15.88 -12.85 -3.80
CA PHE A 57 -14.59 -13.54 -3.80
C PHE A 57 -14.60 -14.77 -2.91
N GLU A 58 -13.68 -15.66 -3.17
CA GLU A 58 -13.34 -16.79 -2.30
C GLU A 58 -11.88 -16.69 -1.89
N LEU A 59 -11.56 -17.17 -0.69
CA LEU A 59 -10.21 -17.25 -0.19
C LEU A 59 -9.99 -18.61 0.47
N ARG A 60 -8.92 -19.28 0.06
CA ARG A 60 -8.60 -20.63 0.48
C ARG A 60 -7.50 -20.65 1.52
N ARG A 61 -7.40 -21.77 2.24
CA ARG A 61 -6.25 -22.03 3.11
C ARG A 61 -4.96 -22.00 2.28
N GLY A 62 -3.97 -21.28 2.75
CA GLY A 62 -2.71 -21.08 2.02
C GLY A 62 -2.68 -19.84 1.12
N GLU A 63 -3.77 -19.07 1.06
CA GLU A 63 -3.84 -17.86 0.23
C GLU A 63 -3.79 -16.59 1.08
N CYS A 64 -3.17 -15.56 0.54
CA CYS A 64 -3.14 -14.21 1.10
C CYS A 64 -3.74 -13.21 0.11
N LEU A 65 -4.90 -12.65 0.45
CA LEU A 65 -5.63 -11.68 -0.35
C LEU A 65 -5.24 -10.26 0.05
N GLY A 66 -4.58 -9.53 -0.87
CA GLY A 66 -4.31 -8.10 -0.73
C GLY A 66 -5.53 -7.25 -1.09
N LEU A 67 -6.00 -6.43 -0.15
CA LEU A 67 -7.12 -5.51 -0.39
C LEU A 67 -6.59 -4.09 -0.57
N ILE A 68 -6.62 -3.60 -1.81
CA ILE A 68 -6.07 -2.31 -2.24
C ILE A 68 -7.20 -1.33 -2.54
N GLY A 69 -6.98 -0.04 -2.34
CA GLY A 69 -7.94 1.01 -2.71
C GLY A 69 -7.73 2.28 -1.90
N HIS A 70 -8.31 3.38 -2.37
CA HIS A 70 -8.27 4.68 -1.68
C HIS A 70 -8.97 4.68 -0.32
N ASN A 71 -8.75 5.74 0.45
CA ASN A 71 -9.59 6.02 1.61
C ASN A 71 -11.03 6.24 1.13
N GLY A 72 -11.99 5.58 1.81
CA GLY A 72 -13.39 5.60 1.38
C GLY A 72 -13.75 4.58 0.28
N ALA A 73 -12.82 3.75 -0.19
CA ALA A 73 -13.12 2.69 -1.18
C ALA A 73 -14.01 1.55 -0.65
N GLY A 74 -14.26 1.49 0.66
CA GLY A 74 -15.09 0.45 1.28
C GLY A 74 -14.32 -0.63 2.03
N LYS A 75 -12.97 -0.60 2.05
CA LYS A 75 -12.11 -1.62 2.69
C LYS A 75 -12.48 -1.87 4.16
N SER A 76 -12.50 -0.84 4.99
CA SER A 76 -12.83 -0.97 6.41
C SER A 76 -14.27 -1.45 6.65
N THR A 77 -15.22 -1.09 5.76
CA THR A 77 -16.59 -1.61 5.81
C THR A 77 -16.61 -3.11 5.53
N LEU A 78 -15.86 -3.56 4.52
CA LEU A 78 -15.72 -4.99 4.22
C LEU A 78 -15.11 -5.75 5.39
N LEU A 79 -14.03 -5.24 5.98
CA LEU A 79 -13.39 -5.86 7.15
C LEU A 79 -14.34 -5.98 8.35
N LYS A 80 -15.14 -4.93 8.61
CA LYS A 80 -16.14 -4.97 9.69
C LYS A 80 -17.21 -6.05 9.46
N ILE A 81 -17.61 -6.26 8.21
CA ILE A 81 -18.55 -7.34 7.86
C ILE A 81 -17.90 -8.72 8.03
N LEU A 82 -16.68 -8.89 7.54
CA LEU A 82 -15.93 -10.14 7.67
C LEU A 82 -15.66 -10.52 9.13
N ASN A 83 -15.52 -9.52 10.00
CA ASN A 83 -15.40 -9.71 11.44
C ASN A 83 -16.73 -9.91 12.18
N GLY A 84 -17.85 -9.88 11.48
CA GLY A 84 -19.16 -10.00 12.10
C GLY A 84 -19.61 -8.78 12.93
N LEU A 85 -18.89 -7.63 12.85
CA LEU A 85 -19.23 -6.42 13.58
C LEU A 85 -20.46 -5.69 13.01
N ILE A 86 -20.70 -5.85 11.71
CA ILE A 86 -21.88 -5.33 11.02
C ILE A 86 -22.42 -6.36 10.02
N ASN A 87 -23.73 -6.40 9.87
CA ASN A 87 -24.37 -7.29 8.90
C ASN A 87 -24.45 -6.65 7.50
N PRO A 88 -24.31 -7.43 6.42
CA PRO A 88 -24.61 -6.96 5.07
C PRO A 88 -26.11 -6.68 4.89
N ASP A 89 -26.47 -5.83 3.91
CA ASP A 89 -27.85 -5.60 3.52
C ASP A 89 -28.29 -6.58 2.44
N LEU A 90 -27.35 -7.02 1.57
CA LEU A 90 -27.59 -8.04 0.52
C LEU A 90 -26.38 -8.98 0.46
N GLY A 91 -26.63 -10.19 -0.06
CA GLY A 91 -25.61 -11.21 -0.19
C GLY A 91 -25.31 -11.94 1.11
N LYS A 92 -24.22 -12.71 1.12
CA LYS A 92 -23.80 -13.46 2.31
C LYS A 92 -22.31 -13.59 2.41
N VAL A 93 -21.83 -13.78 3.64
CA VAL A 93 -20.45 -14.11 3.99
C VAL A 93 -20.47 -15.44 4.73
N ILE A 94 -19.62 -16.35 4.30
CA ILE A 94 -19.39 -17.62 4.97
C ILE A 94 -17.92 -17.68 5.34
N ILE A 95 -17.63 -17.80 6.64
CA ILE A 95 -16.27 -17.99 7.15
C ILE A 95 -16.26 -19.29 7.93
N ARG A 96 -15.27 -20.14 7.66
CA ARG A 96 -15.05 -21.41 8.33
C ARG A 96 -13.82 -21.32 9.22
N GLY A 97 -13.95 -21.77 10.46
CA GLY A 97 -12.89 -21.74 11.45
C GLY A 97 -12.84 -20.47 12.28
N ARG A 98 -11.74 -20.30 13.01
CA ARG A 98 -11.52 -19.18 13.93
C ARG A 98 -10.95 -17.97 13.19
N VAL A 99 -11.49 -16.80 13.47
CA VAL A 99 -11.03 -15.53 12.86
C VAL A 99 -10.17 -14.77 13.84
N GLY A 100 -8.92 -14.53 13.46
CA GLY A 100 -8.03 -13.58 14.13
C GLY A 100 -8.07 -12.24 13.39
N ALA A 101 -8.38 -11.16 14.08
CA ALA A 101 -8.43 -9.86 13.44
C ALA A 101 -7.49 -8.87 14.12
N LEU A 102 -6.61 -8.30 13.32
CA LEU A 102 -5.71 -7.21 13.67
C LEU A 102 -6.27 -5.88 13.15
N ILE A 103 -7.57 -5.65 13.41
CA ILE A 103 -8.25 -4.40 13.09
C ILE A 103 -8.21 -3.54 14.35
N GLU A 104 -7.66 -2.32 14.26
CA GLU A 104 -7.49 -1.41 15.40
C GLU A 104 -6.71 -2.09 16.56
N LEU A 105 -5.45 -2.44 16.34
CA LEU A 105 -4.56 -3.09 17.32
C LEU A 105 -4.57 -2.36 18.67
N GLY A 106 -5.01 -3.09 19.71
CA GLY A 106 -5.24 -2.56 21.04
C GLY A 106 -6.70 -2.16 21.32
N ALA A 107 -7.58 -2.13 20.32
CA ALA A 107 -9.02 -2.11 20.55
C ALA A 107 -9.44 -3.49 21.11
N GLY A 108 -9.97 -3.53 22.30
CA GLY A 108 -10.32 -4.78 23.01
C GLY A 108 -9.41 -5.10 24.19
N PHE A 109 -8.27 -4.41 24.35
CA PHE A 109 -7.54 -4.47 25.60
C PHE A 109 -8.30 -3.70 26.69
N ASN A 110 -8.46 -4.35 27.82
CA ASN A 110 -8.93 -3.65 29.02
C ASN A 110 -7.75 -2.83 29.60
N PRO A 111 -7.83 -1.50 29.62
CA PRO A 111 -6.73 -0.65 30.03
C PRO A 111 -6.30 -0.85 31.48
N ILE A 112 -7.19 -1.33 32.34
CA ILE A 112 -6.95 -1.53 33.77
C ILE A 112 -6.16 -2.82 34.00
N LEU A 113 -6.35 -3.83 33.16
CA LEU A 113 -5.69 -5.12 33.26
C LEU A 113 -4.25 -5.06 32.77
N THR A 114 -3.42 -5.96 33.28
CA THR A 114 -2.04 -6.17 32.83
C THR A 114 -1.98 -6.71 31.41
N GLY A 115 -0.81 -6.64 30.78
CA GLY A 115 -0.60 -7.25 29.47
C GLY A 115 -0.87 -8.76 29.48
N ARG A 116 -0.42 -9.45 30.53
CA ARG A 116 -0.65 -10.89 30.75
C ARG A 116 -2.15 -11.21 30.83
N GLU A 117 -2.93 -10.50 31.63
CA GLU A 117 -4.36 -10.69 31.72
C GLU A 117 -5.07 -10.38 30.40
N ASN A 118 -4.61 -9.38 29.66
CA ASN A 118 -5.13 -9.07 28.33
C ASN A 118 -4.83 -10.17 27.29
N ILE A 119 -3.72 -10.92 27.41
CA ILE A 119 -3.49 -12.11 26.57
C ILE A 119 -4.64 -13.10 26.74
N TYR A 120 -5.02 -13.41 27.97
CA TYR A 120 -6.13 -14.35 28.24
C TYR A 120 -7.47 -13.81 27.74
N ASN A 121 -7.76 -12.55 27.96
CA ASN A 121 -9.00 -11.94 27.50
C ASN A 121 -9.11 -11.96 25.96
N ASN A 122 -8.05 -11.53 25.27
CA ASN A 122 -8.05 -11.54 23.80
C ASN A 122 -8.08 -12.96 23.21
N GLY A 123 -7.33 -13.89 23.79
CA GLY A 123 -7.37 -15.30 23.40
C GLY A 123 -8.80 -15.86 23.52
N ALA A 124 -9.49 -15.57 24.63
CA ALA A 124 -10.88 -16.00 24.82
C ALA A 124 -11.85 -15.35 23.79
N VAL A 125 -11.68 -14.06 23.47
CA VAL A 125 -12.46 -13.37 22.43
C VAL A 125 -12.23 -14.00 21.04
N LEU A 126 -11.01 -14.46 20.77
CA LEU A 126 -10.67 -15.18 19.53
C LEU A 126 -11.18 -16.65 19.54
N GLY A 127 -11.87 -17.07 20.60
CA GLY A 127 -12.48 -18.40 20.71
C GLY A 127 -11.54 -19.50 21.18
N PHE A 128 -10.40 -19.17 21.79
CA PHE A 128 -9.46 -20.14 22.35
C PHE A 128 -9.80 -20.48 23.80
N THR A 129 -9.64 -21.73 24.17
CA THR A 129 -9.80 -22.19 25.54
C THR A 129 -8.63 -21.75 26.41
N ARG A 130 -8.83 -21.66 27.72
CA ARG A 130 -7.77 -21.30 28.67
C ARG A 130 -6.54 -22.20 28.52
N LYS A 131 -6.75 -23.50 28.29
CA LYS A 131 -5.66 -24.48 28.13
C LYS A 131 -4.82 -24.21 26.87
N GLU A 132 -5.46 -23.82 25.77
CA GLU A 132 -4.77 -23.41 24.54
C GLU A 132 -3.95 -22.13 24.75
N ILE A 133 -4.51 -21.17 25.51
CA ILE A 133 -3.81 -19.92 25.84
C ILE A 133 -2.63 -20.18 26.77
N ASP A 134 -2.80 -21.00 27.83
CA ASP A 134 -1.73 -21.38 28.77
C ASP A 134 -0.53 -22.00 28.02
N ALA A 135 -0.78 -22.78 26.98
CA ALA A 135 0.26 -23.38 26.16
C ALA A 135 1.05 -22.40 25.29
N LYS A 136 0.50 -21.21 25.02
CA LYS A 136 1.06 -20.20 24.09
C LYS A 136 1.48 -18.89 24.77
N VAL A 137 1.14 -18.70 26.06
CA VAL A 137 1.33 -17.39 26.74
C VAL A 137 2.78 -16.94 26.75
N GLU A 138 3.73 -17.85 26.97
CA GLU A 138 5.16 -17.50 27.00
C GLU A 138 5.68 -17.15 25.58
N ASP A 139 5.25 -17.89 24.56
CA ASP A 139 5.58 -17.61 23.15
C ASP A 139 5.03 -16.22 22.73
N ILE A 140 3.82 -15.87 23.19
CA ILE A 140 3.22 -14.55 22.94
C ILE A 140 4.05 -13.46 23.59
N ILE A 141 4.45 -13.64 24.85
CA ILE A 141 5.26 -12.67 25.59
C ILE A 141 6.61 -12.47 24.90
N ASP A 142 7.29 -13.55 24.53
CA ASP A 142 8.59 -13.48 23.85
C ASP A 142 8.49 -12.86 22.45
N PHE A 143 7.44 -13.20 21.72
CA PHE A 143 7.22 -12.59 20.41
C PHE A 143 6.99 -11.08 20.50
N SER A 144 6.23 -10.64 21.51
CA SER A 144 5.87 -9.24 21.70
C SER A 144 7.04 -8.32 22.10
N GLU A 145 8.13 -8.88 22.63
CA GLU A 145 9.33 -8.18 23.13
C GLU A 145 9.04 -7.14 24.21
N ILE A 146 7.98 -7.36 25.01
CA ILE A 146 7.62 -6.49 26.13
C ILE A 146 7.60 -7.23 27.47
N ARG A 147 8.40 -8.28 27.60
CA ARG A 147 8.44 -9.15 28.80
C ARG A 147 8.58 -8.36 30.10
N GLU A 148 9.43 -7.34 30.12
CA GLU A 148 9.66 -6.51 31.32
C GLU A 148 8.42 -5.71 31.76
N PHE A 149 7.48 -5.46 30.85
CA PHE A 149 6.28 -4.66 31.08
C PHE A 149 5.01 -5.51 31.14
N ILE A 150 5.10 -6.84 30.98
CA ILE A 150 3.93 -7.70 30.75
C ILE A 150 2.93 -7.68 31.94
N ASP A 151 3.42 -7.50 33.15
CA ASP A 151 2.60 -7.47 34.36
C ASP A 151 2.22 -6.02 34.77
N MET A 152 2.47 -5.03 33.92
CA MET A 152 2.04 -3.65 34.08
C MET A 152 0.67 -3.42 33.41
N PRO A 153 -0.23 -2.57 33.98
CA PRO A 153 -1.50 -2.23 33.33
C PRO A 153 -1.33 -1.62 31.93
N VAL A 154 -2.15 -2.08 30.97
CA VAL A 154 -2.04 -1.70 29.55
C VAL A 154 -2.33 -0.21 29.31
N GLN A 155 -3.04 0.49 30.21
CA GLN A 155 -3.16 1.96 30.12
C GLN A 155 -1.82 2.67 30.08
N ASN A 156 -0.77 2.11 30.70
CA ASN A 156 0.57 2.66 30.74
C ASN A 156 1.45 2.25 29.54
N TYR A 157 0.91 1.43 28.62
CA TYR A 157 1.62 1.00 27.42
C TYR A 157 1.65 2.11 26.37
N SER A 158 2.78 2.26 25.68
CA SER A 158 2.85 3.05 24.44
C SER A 158 1.95 2.43 23.37
N SER A 159 1.60 3.21 22.35
CA SER A 159 0.88 2.68 21.18
C SER A 159 1.61 1.50 20.53
N GLY A 160 2.96 1.59 20.42
CA GLY A 160 3.78 0.51 19.89
C GLY A 160 3.71 -0.77 20.73
N MET A 161 3.74 -0.67 22.07
CA MET A 161 3.61 -1.85 22.94
C MET A 161 2.25 -2.54 22.80
N LYS A 162 1.17 -1.75 22.68
CA LYS A 162 -0.18 -2.30 22.44
C LYS A 162 -0.26 -3.05 21.12
N VAL A 163 0.32 -2.49 20.07
CA VAL A 163 0.39 -3.11 18.74
C VAL A 163 1.20 -4.41 18.79
N ARG A 164 2.38 -4.40 19.43
CA ARG A 164 3.24 -5.58 19.58
C ARG A 164 2.51 -6.72 20.30
N LEU A 165 1.86 -6.42 21.42
CA LEU A 165 1.10 -7.41 22.17
C LEU A 165 -0.10 -7.95 21.38
N GLY A 166 -0.88 -7.06 20.75
CA GLY A 166 -2.05 -7.46 19.96
C GLY A 166 -1.67 -8.37 18.78
N PHE A 167 -0.60 -8.00 18.05
CA PHE A 167 -0.09 -8.84 16.97
C PHE A 167 0.41 -10.19 17.48
N ALA A 168 1.17 -10.21 18.59
CA ALA A 168 1.70 -11.44 19.18
C ALA A 168 0.57 -12.43 19.56
N VAL A 169 -0.50 -11.93 20.18
CA VAL A 169 -1.66 -12.76 20.54
C VAL A 169 -2.29 -13.35 19.28
N ALA A 170 -2.64 -12.53 18.29
CA ALA A 170 -3.33 -13.01 17.09
C ALA A 170 -2.46 -13.95 16.26
N ALA A 171 -1.15 -13.68 16.15
CA ALA A 171 -0.24 -14.49 15.33
C ALA A 171 0.14 -15.82 15.98
N GLN A 172 0.32 -15.85 17.30
CA GLN A 172 0.68 -17.09 18.01
C GLN A 172 -0.52 -18.02 18.27
N MET A 173 -1.73 -17.49 18.23
CA MET A 173 -2.96 -18.28 18.36
C MET A 173 -3.31 -19.09 17.10
N GLU A 174 -2.64 -18.83 15.97
CA GLU A 174 -2.79 -19.59 14.72
C GLU A 174 -4.27 -19.74 14.28
N PRO A 175 -4.97 -18.65 13.95
CA PRO A 175 -6.35 -18.70 13.49
C PRO A 175 -6.46 -19.35 12.10
N ASP A 176 -7.66 -19.82 11.73
CA ASP A 176 -7.93 -20.30 10.37
C ASP A 176 -7.98 -19.16 9.35
N VAL A 177 -8.49 -18.01 9.76
CA VAL A 177 -8.56 -16.77 8.95
C VAL A 177 -7.91 -15.63 9.73
N LEU A 178 -6.92 -14.96 9.14
CA LEU A 178 -6.24 -13.81 9.74
C LEU A 178 -6.53 -12.55 8.93
N ILE A 179 -7.12 -11.54 9.58
CA ILE A 179 -7.42 -10.25 8.98
C ILE A 179 -6.47 -9.20 9.52
N ILE A 180 -5.72 -8.53 8.64
CA ILE A 180 -4.70 -7.54 8.99
C ILE A 180 -5.04 -6.22 8.31
N ASP A 181 -5.27 -5.16 9.10
CA ASP A 181 -5.55 -3.80 8.60
C ASP A 181 -4.37 -2.88 8.92
N GLU A 182 -3.74 -2.28 7.92
CA GLU A 182 -2.69 -1.22 7.92
C GLU A 182 -1.70 -1.13 9.11
N VAL A 183 -1.91 -1.88 10.15
CA VAL A 183 -1.31 -1.71 11.47
C VAL A 183 0.13 -2.22 11.56
N LEU A 184 0.62 -2.91 10.53
CA LEU A 184 2.02 -3.39 10.47
C LEU A 184 3.06 -2.27 10.26
N ALA A 185 2.60 -1.05 9.99
CA ALA A 185 3.48 0.12 9.87
C ALA A 185 3.85 0.75 11.25
N VAL A 186 3.35 0.18 12.37
CA VAL A 186 3.61 0.69 13.72
C VAL A 186 4.67 -0.17 14.41
N GLY A 187 5.80 0.43 14.73
CA GLY A 187 6.93 -0.21 15.38
C GLY A 187 8.25 0.12 14.66
N ASP A 188 9.35 -0.45 15.15
CA ASP A 188 10.62 -0.37 14.46
C ASP A 188 10.70 -1.38 13.28
N ILE A 189 11.71 -1.20 12.44
CA ILE A 189 11.93 -2.04 11.25
C ILE A 189 12.14 -3.51 11.64
N GLY A 190 12.78 -3.77 12.80
CA GLY A 190 13.06 -5.12 13.29
C GLY A 190 11.76 -5.88 13.58
N PHE A 191 10.87 -5.27 14.37
CA PHE A 191 9.58 -5.86 14.70
C PHE A 191 8.69 -6.04 13.47
N THR A 192 8.66 -5.04 12.57
CA THR A 192 7.94 -5.15 11.30
C THR A 192 8.41 -6.35 10.48
N THR A 193 9.73 -6.56 10.36
CA THR A 193 10.29 -7.72 9.66
C THR A 193 9.88 -9.05 10.32
N LYS A 194 9.91 -9.11 11.66
CA LYS A 194 9.47 -10.27 12.44
C LYS A 194 7.99 -10.60 12.20
N CYS A 195 7.13 -9.58 12.16
CA CYS A 195 5.72 -9.72 11.82
C CYS A 195 5.51 -10.26 10.39
N LEU A 196 6.21 -9.72 9.40
CA LEU A 196 6.12 -10.15 8.01
C LEU A 196 6.54 -11.61 7.82
N ASN A 197 7.61 -12.03 8.50
CA ASN A 197 8.06 -13.43 8.49
C ASN A 197 6.99 -14.34 9.10
N LYS A 198 6.43 -13.96 10.26
CA LYS A 198 5.36 -14.73 10.91
C LYS A 198 4.10 -14.85 10.05
N ILE A 199 3.70 -13.77 9.35
CA ILE A 199 2.57 -13.82 8.41
C ILE A 199 2.86 -14.82 7.28
N SER A 200 4.08 -14.80 6.72
CA SER A 200 4.46 -15.77 5.67
C SER A 200 4.40 -17.21 6.15
N GLU A 201 4.81 -17.49 7.39
CA GLU A 201 4.66 -18.81 8.01
C GLU A 201 3.19 -19.19 8.18
N LEU A 202 2.39 -18.29 8.73
CA LEU A 202 0.96 -18.53 8.98
C LEU A 202 0.18 -18.75 7.68
N THR A 203 0.54 -18.04 6.59
CA THR A 203 -0.15 -18.17 5.31
C THR A 203 -0.15 -19.61 4.79
N ALA A 204 0.83 -20.44 5.14
CA ALA A 204 0.82 -21.86 4.75
C ALA A 204 -0.38 -22.63 5.32
N ASN A 205 -0.90 -22.23 6.49
CA ASN A 205 -1.91 -22.95 7.25
C ASN A 205 -3.23 -22.19 7.44
N CYS A 206 -3.29 -20.90 7.09
CA CYS A 206 -4.48 -20.07 7.24
C CYS A 206 -4.78 -19.29 5.95
N ALA A 207 -5.95 -18.67 5.89
CA ALA A 207 -6.30 -17.68 4.89
C ALA A 207 -6.00 -16.28 5.45
N VAL A 208 -5.28 -15.45 4.70
CA VAL A 208 -4.91 -14.10 5.15
C VAL A 208 -5.61 -13.04 4.31
N ILE A 209 -6.26 -12.07 4.94
CA ILE A 209 -6.74 -10.84 4.30
C ILE A 209 -5.87 -9.70 4.77
N PHE A 210 -5.11 -9.12 3.84
CA PHE A 210 -4.11 -8.11 4.12
C PHE A 210 -4.50 -6.77 3.48
N VAL A 211 -4.78 -5.78 4.31
CA VAL A 211 -5.06 -4.40 3.86
C VAL A 211 -3.83 -3.55 4.09
N SER A 212 -3.32 -2.94 3.05
CA SER A 212 -2.16 -2.06 3.16
C SER A 212 -2.15 -1.00 2.06
N HIS A 213 -1.63 0.18 2.39
CA HIS A 213 -1.25 1.20 1.42
C HIS A 213 0.19 1.01 0.90
N SER A 214 0.96 0.09 1.48
CA SER A 214 2.31 -0.25 1.01
C SER A 214 2.27 -1.30 -0.08
N MET A 215 2.27 -0.86 -1.35
CA MET A 215 2.26 -1.77 -2.50
C MET A 215 3.43 -2.77 -2.48
N PRO A 216 4.66 -2.41 -2.04
CA PRO A 216 5.74 -3.39 -1.88
C PRO A 216 5.42 -4.51 -0.89
N MET A 217 4.71 -4.23 0.19
CA MET A 217 4.30 -5.26 1.15
C MET A 217 3.23 -6.17 0.55
N VAL A 218 2.24 -5.59 -0.14
CA VAL A 218 1.22 -6.37 -0.86
C VAL A 218 1.88 -7.30 -1.88
N GLY A 219 2.80 -6.78 -2.70
CA GLY A 219 3.53 -7.58 -3.69
C GLY A 219 4.42 -8.69 -3.11
N LYS A 220 4.87 -8.54 -1.85
CA LYS A 220 5.74 -9.52 -1.18
C LYS A 220 4.96 -10.64 -0.50
N ILE A 221 3.79 -10.34 0.07
CA ILE A 221 3.08 -11.26 0.98
C ILE A 221 1.88 -11.89 0.30
N CYS A 222 1.16 -11.12 -0.54
CA CYS A 222 -0.12 -11.57 -1.08
C CYS A 222 0.05 -12.53 -2.26
N THR A 223 -0.85 -13.48 -2.38
CA THR A 223 -0.96 -14.41 -3.52
C THR A 223 -1.96 -13.92 -4.56
N GLU A 224 -2.90 -13.08 -4.14
CA GLU A 224 -3.95 -12.48 -4.95
C GLU A 224 -4.22 -11.07 -4.44
N ALA A 225 -4.70 -10.18 -5.31
CA ALA A 225 -5.10 -8.83 -4.91
C ALA A 225 -6.45 -8.42 -5.50
N ILE A 226 -7.21 -7.65 -4.73
CA ILE A 226 -8.44 -6.98 -5.13
C ILE A 226 -8.25 -5.47 -5.03
N LEU A 227 -8.56 -4.75 -6.11
CA LEU A 227 -8.67 -3.30 -6.12
C LEU A 227 -10.13 -2.90 -5.88
N MET A 228 -10.35 -2.16 -4.80
CA MET A 228 -11.64 -1.55 -4.49
C MET A 228 -11.66 -0.06 -4.84
N ASN A 229 -12.75 0.40 -5.43
CA ASN A 229 -12.98 1.82 -5.69
C ASN A 229 -14.46 2.13 -5.50
N ILE A 230 -14.78 3.09 -4.62
CA ILE A 230 -16.16 3.56 -4.33
C ILE A 230 -17.12 2.38 -4.08
N GLY A 231 -16.73 1.46 -3.22
CA GLY A 231 -17.54 0.33 -2.78
C GLY A 231 -17.69 -0.82 -3.79
N VAL A 232 -17.03 -0.77 -4.94
CA VAL A 232 -17.07 -1.84 -5.94
C VAL A 232 -15.68 -2.45 -6.18
N MET A 233 -15.67 -3.70 -6.59
CA MET A 233 -14.45 -4.40 -7.00
C MET A 233 -14.11 -4.01 -8.45
N ARG A 234 -13.00 -3.32 -8.67
CA ARG A 234 -12.53 -2.86 -9.99
C ARG A 234 -11.67 -3.87 -10.71
N ALA A 235 -10.83 -4.56 -9.96
CA ALA A 235 -9.94 -5.58 -10.49
C ALA A 235 -9.69 -6.66 -9.44
N LYS A 236 -9.47 -7.88 -9.90
CA LYS A 236 -9.02 -9.02 -9.11
C LYS A 236 -8.04 -9.82 -9.95
N SER A 237 -6.86 -10.15 -9.40
CA SER A 237 -5.84 -10.94 -10.12
C SER A 237 -4.89 -11.62 -9.15
N ASN A 238 -4.42 -12.80 -9.54
CA ASN A 238 -3.31 -13.50 -8.89
C ASN A 238 -1.95 -12.90 -9.32
N ASN A 239 -1.91 -12.15 -10.42
CA ASN A 239 -0.79 -11.28 -10.75
C ASN A 239 -0.99 -9.92 -10.07
N ILE A 240 -0.41 -9.77 -8.90
CA ILE A 240 -0.54 -8.57 -8.06
C ILE A 240 -0.08 -7.31 -8.79
N SER A 241 0.94 -7.43 -9.66
CA SER A 241 1.46 -6.30 -10.43
C SER A 241 0.41 -5.66 -11.32
N ASP A 242 -0.51 -6.44 -11.90
CA ASP A 242 -1.60 -5.91 -12.74
C ASP A 242 -2.54 -5.04 -11.92
N VAL A 243 -2.91 -5.50 -10.73
CA VAL A 243 -3.81 -4.77 -9.82
C VAL A 243 -3.17 -3.48 -9.34
N ILE A 244 -1.88 -3.54 -8.99
CA ILE A 244 -1.09 -2.37 -8.60
C ILE A 244 -0.98 -1.36 -9.74
N GLN A 245 -0.79 -1.81 -10.99
CA GLN A 245 -0.76 -0.93 -12.15
C GLN A 245 -2.10 -0.21 -12.37
N ILE A 246 -3.22 -0.94 -12.25
CA ILE A 246 -4.56 -0.33 -12.36
C ILE A 246 -4.76 0.70 -11.24
N TYR A 247 -4.39 0.38 -10.00
CA TYR A 247 -4.46 1.29 -8.87
C TYR A 247 -3.70 2.60 -9.16
N PHE A 248 -2.44 2.53 -9.57
CA PHE A 248 -1.67 3.72 -9.91
C PHE A 248 -2.19 4.45 -11.17
N SER A 249 -2.80 3.74 -12.12
CA SER A 249 -3.39 4.40 -13.30
C SER A 249 -4.58 5.29 -12.95
N GLU A 250 -5.33 4.97 -11.90
CA GLU A 250 -6.44 5.80 -11.41
C GLU A 250 -5.94 7.14 -10.84
N PHE A 251 -4.72 7.17 -10.26
CA PHE A 251 -4.09 8.42 -9.78
C PHE A 251 -3.53 9.31 -10.90
N ARG A 252 -3.28 8.77 -12.10
CA ARG A 252 -2.65 9.51 -13.20
C ARG A 252 -3.50 10.61 -13.80
N ASN A 253 -4.80 10.61 -13.58
CA ASN A 253 -5.69 11.69 -13.98
C ASN A 253 -5.59 12.93 -13.06
N ALA A 254 -4.80 12.86 -11.97
CA ALA A 254 -4.36 14.07 -11.29
C ALA A 254 -3.41 14.81 -12.24
N LYS A 255 -3.85 15.96 -12.74
CA LYS A 255 -3.08 16.88 -13.61
C LYS A 255 -1.64 16.95 -13.11
N GLN A 256 -0.68 16.88 -14.05
CA GLN A 256 0.73 17.18 -13.78
C GLN A 256 0.80 18.43 -12.90
N GLN A 257 1.15 18.25 -11.63
CA GLN A 257 1.27 19.39 -10.72
C GLN A 257 2.63 20.02 -10.98
N ILE A 258 2.66 21.00 -11.85
CA ILE A 258 3.79 21.90 -12.03
C ILE A 258 3.60 23.01 -10.99
N THR A 259 4.47 23.06 -10.01
CA THR A 259 4.52 24.16 -9.05
C THR A 259 5.76 24.99 -9.37
N SER A 260 5.57 26.16 -9.97
CA SER A 260 6.59 27.20 -10.02
C SER A 260 6.49 28.00 -8.72
N PHE A 261 7.62 28.15 -8.02
CA PHE A 261 7.67 28.87 -6.74
C PHE A 261 7.90 30.37 -6.91
N GLU A 262 8.11 30.82 -8.14
CA GLU A 262 8.21 32.25 -8.50
C GLU A 262 7.39 32.56 -9.73
N ASN A 263 6.75 33.76 -9.72
CA ASN A 263 6.04 34.29 -10.89
C ASN A 263 6.96 34.55 -12.10
N SER A 264 8.27 34.47 -11.91
CA SER A 264 9.33 34.71 -12.88
C SER A 264 9.97 33.46 -13.46
N THR A 265 9.51 32.27 -13.07
CA THR A 265 10.05 30.99 -13.55
C THR A 265 8.93 30.15 -14.13
N GLU A 266 9.07 29.77 -15.38
CA GLU A 266 8.05 28.99 -16.11
C GLU A 266 8.67 27.75 -16.76
N LEU A 267 8.06 26.59 -16.52
CA LEU A 267 8.44 25.34 -17.18
C LEU A 267 7.71 25.25 -18.52
N ASN A 268 8.47 25.37 -19.62
CA ASN A 268 7.92 25.34 -20.98
C ASN A 268 7.73 23.91 -21.49
N ASN A 269 8.70 23.03 -21.23
CA ASN A 269 8.65 21.68 -21.78
C ASN A 269 9.56 20.69 -21.01
N VAL A 270 9.08 19.45 -20.84
CA VAL A 270 9.91 18.27 -20.48
C VAL A 270 9.38 17.10 -21.29
N LYS A 271 10.19 16.62 -22.24
CA LYS A 271 9.81 15.50 -23.13
C LYS A 271 10.94 14.51 -23.27
N LEU A 272 10.60 13.23 -23.33
CA LEU A 272 11.52 12.20 -23.76
C LEU A 272 11.73 12.28 -25.29
N ILE A 273 12.97 12.05 -25.72
CA ILE A 273 13.35 11.92 -27.13
C ILE A 273 13.69 10.45 -27.36
N GLY A 274 12.95 9.74 -28.24
CA GLY A 274 13.23 8.33 -28.52
C GLY A 274 12.45 7.78 -29.71
N ASP A 275 12.92 6.63 -30.24
CA ASP A 275 12.52 6.10 -31.54
C ASP A 275 11.24 5.27 -31.56
N TYR A 276 10.63 4.97 -30.42
CA TYR A 276 9.43 4.13 -30.33
C TYR A 276 8.31 4.80 -29.53
N LYS A 277 7.22 5.09 -30.22
CA LYS A 277 5.96 5.57 -29.60
C LYS A 277 4.90 4.50 -29.71
N GLU A 278 4.66 3.74 -28.65
CA GLU A 278 3.40 3.02 -28.46
C GLU A 278 2.49 3.84 -27.54
N LYS A 279 1.32 4.26 -28.04
CA LYS A 279 0.24 4.93 -27.28
C LYS A 279 0.70 6.10 -26.38
N ASN A 280 1.53 7.01 -26.87
CA ASN A 280 2.12 8.13 -26.14
C ASN A 280 3.08 7.75 -24.97
N ILE A 281 3.52 6.52 -24.88
CA ILE A 281 4.52 6.06 -23.93
C ILE A 281 5.79 5.72 -24.71
N GLN A 282 6.93 6.23 -24.25
CA GLN A 282 8.21 5.85 -24.84
C GLN A 282 8.68 4.51 -24.28
N VAL A 283 9.07 3.62 -25.17
CA VAL A 283 9.61 2.31 -24.81
C VAL A 283 11.12 2.34 -25.03
N SER A 284 11.90 1.96 -24.03
CA SER A 284 13.34 1.91 -24.08
C SER A 284 13.85 0.52 -23.75
N ASN A 285 14.69 -0.05 -24.63
CA ASN A 285 15.38 -1.30 -24.37
C ASN A 285 16.48 -1.12 -23.31
N TYR A 286 16.79 -2.20 -22.61
CA TYR A 286 17.89 -2.25 -21.65
C TYR A 286 19.22 -1.84 -22.31
N LEU A 287 20.02 -1.04 -21.62
CA LEU A 287 21.27 -0.43 -22.06
C LEU A 287 21.14 0.63 -23.17
N ASN A 288 19.99 0.89 -23.73
CA ASN A 288 19.79 2.04 -24.60
C ASN A 288 19.82 3.35 -23.84
N ASN A 289 20.21 4.42 -24.50
CA ASN A 289 20.19 5.75 -23.89
C ASN A 289 18.77 6.33 -23.89
N ILE A 290 18.34 6.76 -22.72
CA ILE A 290 17.14 7.59 -22.53
C ILE A 290 17.58 9.04 -22.64
N LYS A 291 16.89 9.81 -23.50
CA LYS A 291 17.17 11.25 -23.70
C LYS A 291 15.94 12.06 -23.29
N ILE A 292 16.16 13.08 -22.46
CA ILE A 292 15.13 14.00 -21.99
C ILE A 292 15.49 15.40 -22.49
N HIS A 293 14.61 15.99 -23.29
CA HIS A 293 14.68 17.41 -23.62
C HIS A 293 13.90 18.20 -22.61
N TYR A 294 14.52 19.21 -22.04
CA TYR A 294 13.88 20.10 -21.06
C TYR A 294 14.12 21.56 -21.41
N LYS A 295 13.10 22.37 -21.19
CA LYS A 295 13.14 23.81 -21.45
C LYS A 295 12.33 24.57 -20.40
N PHE A 296 12.95 25.57 -19.80
CA PHE A 296 12.29 26.47 -18.85
C PHE A 296 12.89 27.87 -18.92
N SER A 297 12.14 28.86 -18.47
CA SER A 297 12.58 30.24 -18.33
C SER A 297 12.69 30.62 -16.85
N THR A 298 13.70 31.44 -16.50
CA THR A 298 13.88 31.94 -15.14
C THR A 298 14.61 33.30 -15.16
N LEU A 299 14.22 34.21 -14.29
CA LEU A 299 14.92 35.46 -14.07
C LEU A 299 16.07 35.35 -13.07
N SER A 300 16.30 34.16 -12.48
CA SER A 300 17.40 33.94 -11.55
C SER A 300 18.75 34.10 -12.25
N THR A 301 19.60 34.96 -11.71
CA THR A 301 21.00 35.13 -12.14
C THR A 301 21.97 34.20 -11.43
N SER A 302 21.46 33.40 -10.50
CA SER A 302 22.25 32.46 -9.72
C SER A 302 22.63 31.23 -10.57
N ASN A 303 23.63 30.49 -10.09
CA ASN A 303 23.92 29.17 -10.65
C ASN A 303 22.77 28.23 -10.36
N LEU A 304 22.46 27.34 -11.30
CA LEU A 304 21.31 26.44 -11.21
C LEU A 304 21.76 25.01 -10.91
N TYR A 305 21.03 24.37 -10.03
CA TYR A 305 21.04 22.92 -9.81
C TYR A 305 19.79 22.32 -10.43
N ILE A 306 19.97 21.40 -11.36
CA ILE A 306 18.90 20.68 -12.03
C ILE A 306 19.00 19.22 -11.64
N ALA A 307 17.90 18.64 -11.16
CA ALA A 307 17.80 17.23 -10.83
C ALA A 307 16.62 16.58 -11.51
N PHE A 308 16.85 15.42 -12.09
CA PHE A 308 15.82 14.51 -12.59
C PHE A 308 15.73 13.32 -11.64
N LEU A 309 14.58 13.17 -11.02
CA LEU A 309 14.27 12.07 -10.12
C LEU A 309 13.48 11.01 -10.89
N VAL A 310 13.98 9.78 -10.90
CA VAL A 310 13.30 8.64 -11.53
C VAL A 310 12.60 7.84 -10.45
N PHE A 311 11.33 7.58 -10.67
CA PHE A 311 10.47 6.81 -9.76
C PHE A 311 10.01 5.53 -10.44
N ASP A 312 9.91 4.45 -9.66
CA ASP A 312 9.27 3.22 -10.11
C ASP A 312 7.73 3.35 -10.15
N GLN A 313 7.07 2.29 -10.58
CA GLN A 313 5.61 2.21 -10.61
C GLN A 313 4.95 2.36 -9.22
N ASN A 314 5.70 2.16 -8.13
CA ASN A 314 5.26 2.33 -6.75
C ASN A 314 5.54 3.73 -6.21
N LEU A 315 5.93 4.67 -7.08
CA LEU A 315 6.35 6.04 -6.74
C LEU A 315 7.54 6.11 -5.77
N ARG A 316 8.37 5.08 -5.71
CA ARG A 316 9.62 5.12 -4.97
C ARG A 316 10.69 5.76 -5.83
N SER A 317 11.40 6.73 -5.26
CA SER A 317 12.58 7.31 -5.89
C SER A 317 13.67 6.24 -6.02
N ILE A 318 14.06 5.96 -7.27
CA ILE A 318 15.05 4.94 -7.61
C ILE A 318 16.43 5.55 -7.77
N THR A 319 16.49 6.66 -8.48
CA THR A 319 17.74 7.37 -8.74
C THR A 319 17.49 8.86 -8.98
N ALA A 320 18.52 9.64 -8.75
CA ALA A 320 18.58 11.06 -9.09
C ALA A 320 19.76 11.32 -10.02
N ILE A 321 19.52 12.01 -11.12
CA ILE A 321 20.53 12.45 -12.08
C ILE A 321 20.58 13.96 -11.96
N ASN A 322 21.75 14.53 -11.67
CA ASN A 322 21.83 15.94 -11.35
C ASN A 322 23.09 16.60 -11.91
N THR A 323 23.07 17.93 -11.95
CA THR A 323 24.15 18.74 -12.54
C THR A 323 25.35 18.99 -11.65
N ILE A 324 25.31 18.61 -10.36
CA ILE A 324 26.45 18.89 -9.42
C ILE A 324 27.70 18.12 -9.83
N ASN A 325 27.53 16.87 -10.27
CA ASN A 325 28.63 15.95 -10.54
C ASN A 325 29.07 15.91 -11.99
N ASP A 326 28.21 16.33 -12.95
CA ASP A 326 28.36 15.98 -14.36
C ASP A 326 28.55 17.18 -15.30
N LEU A 327 28.34 18.43 -14.84
CA LEU A 327 28.40 19.60 -15.74
C LEU A 327 29.07 20.82 -15.12
N PRO A 328 29.66 21.71 -15.96
CA PRO A 328 30.01 23.05 -15.53
C PRO A 328 28.73 23.77 -15.07
N ILE A 329 28.92 24.68 -14.12
CA ILE A 329 27.86 25.47 -13.51
C ILE A 329 26.94 26.05 -14.58
N LEU A 330 25.67 25.60 -14.62
CA LEU A 330 24.69 26.11 -15.55
C LEU A 330 24.20 27.47 -15.08
N ARG A 331 24.22 28.44 -16.00
CA ARG A 331 23.58 29.74 -15.84
C ARG A 331 22.50 29.86 -16.91
N ALA A 332 21.40 30.51 -16.58
CA ALA A 332 20.41 30.84 -17.59
C ALA A 332 21.01 31.86 -18.59
N ALA A 333 21.14 31.46 -19.85
CA ALA A 333 21.49 32.38 -20.95
C ALA A 333 20.19 33.03 -21.41
N ASP A 334 20.15 34.36 -21.47
CA ASP A 334 18.97 35.11 -21.89
C ASP A 334 17.67 34.74 -21.19
N ASN A 335 17.76 34.44 -19.90
CA ASN A 335 16.65 33.97 -19.05
C ASN A 335 16.01 32.62 -19.47
N ASN A 336 16.60 31.91 -20.39
CA ASN A 336 16.12 30.60 -20.86
C ASN A 336 17.19 29.52 -20.61
N VAL A 337 16.72 28.34 -20.21
CA VAL A 337 17.51 27.12 -20.12
C VAL A 337 16.87 26.09 -21.07
N ASP A 338 17.67 25.62 -22.03
CA ASP A 338 17.29 24.61 -23.00
C ASP A 338 18.37 23.52 -23.02
N GLY A 339 18.03 22.28 -22.77
CA GLY A 339 19.00 21.23 -22.61
C GLY A 339 18.48 19.82 -22.89
N VAL A 340 19.41 18.91 -23.06
CA VAL A 340 19.14 17.47 -23.23
C VAL A 340 19.95 16.69 -22.19
N LEU A 341 19.26 15.97 -21.32
CA LEU A 341 19.86 14.94 -20.49
C LEU A 341 19.86 13.61 -21.22
N SER A 342 20.98 12.90 -21.21
CA SER A 342 21.08 11.53 -21.74
C SER A 342 21.66 10.60 -20.66
N PHE A 343 21.00 9.48 -20.39
CA PHE A 343 21.47 8.49 -19.45
C PHE A 343 21.13 7.06 -19.93
N GLN A 344 21.88 6.08 -19.48
CA GLN A 344 21.68 4.69 -19.90
C GLN A 344 20.50 4.06 -19.15
N ASN A 345 19.66 3.30 -19.88
CA ASN A 345 18.58 2.53 -19.31
C ASN A 345 19.11 1.26 -18.63
N ASN A 346 19.44 1.37 -17.34
CA ASN A 346 19.84 0.25 -16.49
C ASN A 346 18.69 -0.27 -15.62
N PHE A 347 17.45 0.04 -15.99
CA PHE A 347 16.25 -0.34 -15.23
C PHE A 347 15.74 -1.71 -15.65
N THR A 348 15.14 -2.43 -14.71
CA THR A 348 14.41 -3.67 -14.96
C THR A 348 13.18 -3.41 -15.85
N ALA A 349 12.54 -4.48 -16.34
CA ALA A 349 11.29 -4.33 -17.07
C ALA A 349 10.23 -3.68 -16.16
N GLY A 350 9.63 -2.60 -16.63
CA GLY A 350 8.65 -1.86 -15.86
C GLY A 350 8.42 -0.45 -16.36
N LYS A 351 7.48 0.21 -15.75
CA LYS A 351 7.13 1.60 -16.03
C LYS A 351 7.79 2.53 -15.01
N TYR A 352 8.37 3.61 -15.49
CA TYR A 352 9.09 4.60 -14.72
C TYR A 352 8.57 5.99 -15.03
N THR A 353 8.51 6.85 -14.02
CA THR A 353 8.15 8.25 -14.14
C THR A 353 9.32 9.13 -13.76
N ILE A 354 9.39 10.32 -14.34
CA ILE A 354 10.48 11.27 -14.14
C ILE A 354 9.90 12.58 -13.63
N SER A 355 10.47 13.10 -12.55
CA SER A 355 10.21 14.43 -12.01
C SER A 355 11.39 15.33 -12.23
N LEU A 356 11.16 16.64 -12.41
CA LEU A 356 12.19 17.67 -12.54
C LEU A 356 12.16 18.58 -11.33
N GLU A 357 13.32 18.81 -10.74
CA GLU A 357 13.52 19.81 -9.71
C GLU A 357 14.63 20.79 -10.14
N VAL A 358 14.42 22.08 -9.93
CA VAL A 358 15.40 23.13 -10.19
C VAL A 358 15.55 24.00 -8.95
N TYR A 359 16.79 24.19 -8.54
CA TYR A 359 17.16 25.01 -7.39
C TYR A 359 18.22 26.04 -7.79
N GLU A 360 18.28 27.15 -7.08
CA GLU A 360 19.44 28.01 -7.07
C GLU A 360 20.58 27.33 -6.30
N LEU A 361 21.82 27.50 -6.76
CA LEU A 361 23.00 27.13 -6.02
C LEU A 361 23.60 28.33 -5.32
N THR A 362 23.82 28.21 -4.03
CA THR A 362 24.63 29.18 -3.26
C THR A 362 26.09 29.12 -3.70
N PRO A 363 26.89 30.19 -3.45
CA PRO A 363 28.31 30.19 -3.76
C PRO A 363 29.09 29.00 -3.16
N ASN A 364 28.61 28.47 -2.03
CA ASN A 364 29.21 27.30 -1.36
C ASN A 364 28.65 25.96 -1.88
N LYS A 365 28.04 25.92 -3.08
CA LYS A 365 27.44 24.75 -3.70
C LYS A 365 26.35 24.04 -2.85
N LYS A 366 25.71 24.75 -1.94
CA LYS A 366 24.55 24.26 -1.21
C LYS A 366 23.26 24.60 -1.99
N LEU A 367 22.25 23.75 -1.88
CA LEU A 367 20.92 24.01 -2.43
C LEU A 367 20.32 25.25 -1.76
N GLY A 368 19.98 26.22 -2.58
CA GLY A 368 19.28 27.43 -2.19
C GLY A 368 17.76 27.29 -2.43
N LYS A 369 17.17 28.33 -2.99
CA LYS A 369 15.74 28.41 -3.26
C LYS A 369 15.32 27.41 -4.35
N LYS A 370 14.21 26.69 -4.14
CA LYS A 370 13.58 25.85 -5.17
C LYS A 370 12.84 26.76 -6.15
N LEU A 371 13.14 26.64 -7.43
CA LEU A 371 12.52 27.42 -8.51
C LEU A 371 11.41 26.65 -9.21
N ILE A 372 11.63 25.36 -9.51
CA ILE A 372 10.69 24.48 -10.20
C ILE A 372 10.58 23.16 -9.46
N HIS A 373 9.38 22.64 -9.35
CA HIS A 373 9.08 21.27 -8.97
C HIS A 373 7.98 20.74 -9.90
N ALA A 374 8.36 19.90 -10.84
CA ALA A 374 7.45 19.28 -11.76
C ALA A 374 7.39 17.77 -11.48
N ASN A 375 6.32 17.35 -10.82
CA ASN A 375 6.12 15.95 -10.47
C ASN A 375 5.66 15.16 -11.70
N HIS A 376 6.30 13.99 -11.89
CA HIS A 376 5.90 13.00 -12.90
C HIS A 376 5.66 13.62 -14.29
N CYS A 377 6.56 14.53 -14.71
CA CYS A 377 6.41 15.33 -15.93
C CYS A 377 6.55 14.51 -17.22
N THR A 378 7.20 13.34 -17.15
CA THR A 378 7.28 12.41 -18.28
C THR A 378 7.43 10.96 -17.78
N GLU A 379 7.17 9.98 -18.66
CA GLU A 379 7.22 8.56 -18.31
C GLU A 379 7.78 7.70 -19.44
N PHE A 380 8.44 6.60 -19.09
CA PHE A 380 8.92 5.61 -20.04
C PHE A 380 8.67 4.19 -19.53
N VAL A 381 8.67 3.24 -20.47
CA VAL A 381 8.65 1.81 -20.17
C VAL A 381 10.03 1.25 -20.51
N SER A 382 10.69 0.61 -19.56
CA SER A 382 11.89 -0.18 -19.80
C SER A 382 11.49 -1.60 -20.16
N ILE A 383 12.00 -2.06 -21.31
CA ILE A 383 12.01 -3.48 -21.67
C ILE A 383 13.32 -4.04 -21.12
N GLY A 384 13.35 -4.28 -19.84
CA GLY A 384 14.51 -4.85 -19.16
C GLY A 384 14.69 -6.33 -19.45
N VAL A 385 15.86 -6.87 -19.14
CA VAL A 385 16.08 -8.31 -19.13
C VAL A 385 15.22 -8.89 -18.02
N GLY A 386 14.34 -9.83 -18.34
CA GLY A 386 13.27 -10.34 -17.47
C GLY A 386 13.72 -11.21 -16.30
N VAL A 387 14.73 -10.77 -15.55
CA VAL A 387 15.23 -11.50 -14.38
C VAL A 387 15.40 -10.53 -13.23
N THR A 388 14.71 -10.84 -12.17
CA THR A 388 14.74 -10.33 -10.79
C THR A 388 13.64 -9.35 -10.41
N MET A 389 12.70 -9.92 -9.72
CA MET A 389 11.44 -9.37 -9.26
C MET A 389 11.51 -8.17 -8.29
N TYR A 390 12.70 -7.78 -7.78
CA TYR A 390 12.75 -6.85 -6.66
C TYR A 390 13.79 -5.72 -6.76
N CYS A 391 14.65 -5.71 -7.78
CA CYS A 391 15.64 -4.66 -7.98
C CYS A 391 15.27 -3.79 -9.19
N PRO A 392 14.89 -2.52 -8.98
CA PRO A 392 14.50 -1.63 -10.08
C PRO A 392 15.68 -1.18 -10.96
N VAL A 393 16.90 -1.37 -10.49
CA VAL A 393 18.14 -1.03 -11.23
C VAL A 393 19.05 -2.25 -11.28
N ILE A 394 19.55 -2.57 -12.49
CA ILE A 394 20.52 -3.65 -12.72
C ILE A 394 21.91 -3.03 -12.84
N GLN A 395 22.83 -3.43 -11.98
CA GLN A 395 24.22 -3.01 -12.05
C GLN A 395 25.11 -4.15 -12.56
N LYS A 396 25.98 -3.87 -13.54
CA LYS A 396 26.98 -4.85 -14.00
C LYS A 396 28.04 -5.05 -12.92
N GLY A 397 28.30 -6.30 -12.56
CA GLY A 397 29.42 -6.70 -11.70
C GLY A 397 30.45 -7.52 -12.47
N ASN A 398 31.72 -7.42 -12.12
CA ASN A 398 32.76 -8.33 -12.59
C ASN A 398 32.87 -9.50 -11.61
N TRP A 399 32.70 -10.72 -12.12
CA TRP A 399 32.72 -11.94 -11.31
C TRP A 399 34.01 -12.70 -11.54
N THR A 400 34.73 -13.04 -10.48
CA THR A 400 35.90 -13.94 -10.52
C THR A 400 35.55 -15.20 -9.73
N LEU A 401 35.54 -16.35 -10.40
CA LEU A 401 35.37 -17.65 -9.76
C LEU A 401 36.70 -18.03 -9.12
N ILE A 402 36.71 -18.08 -7.77
CA ILE A 402 37.83 -18.72 -7.04
C ILE A 402 37.54 -20.21 -7.09
N LYS A 403 38.39 -20.97 -7.80
CA LYS A 403 38.33 -22.42 -7.71
C LYS A 403 38.67 -22.79 -6.27
N ALA A 404 37.79 -23.53 -5.63
CA ALA A 404 38.15 -24.21 -4.39
C ALA A 404 39.24 -25.22 -4.80
N ASP A 405 40.44 -25.08 -4.26
CA ASP A 405 41.45 -26.09 -4.35
C ASP A 405 40.91 -27.32 -3.60
N ASP A 406 40.94 -28.48 -4.28
CA ASP A 406 40.55 -29.79 -3.78
C ASP A 406 41.37 -30.19 -2.55
#